data_b021f64b0ce1fba18ee106d7cb517af6
#
_entry.id   b021f64b0ce1fba18ee106d7cb517af6
#
_cell.length_a   1.000
_cell.length_b   1.000
_cell.length_c   1.000
_cell.angle_alpha   90.00
_cell.angle_beta   90.00
_cell.angle_gamma   90.00
#
_symmetry.space_group_name_H-M   'P 1'
#
loop_
_entity.id
_entity.type
_entity.pdbx_description
1 polymer ?
#
loop_
_entity_poly.entity_id
_entity_poly.type
_entity_poly.pdbx_seq_one_letter_code
_entity_poly.pdbx_strand_id
1 'polypeptide(L)'
;IANGQVAELGISLLPEDKLRMHFDIDLLVADMQSLQIIFRDLAAIYNSEYRPAIPENWDFGIYLENEKNNKINDYRKAEKYWKSEIESLPLGPALTLRTQPETIAAPKFSRRKYLLEHKKWEKLKSLAAQYCTTPAMVLLTLYAAVLDRWSTNQSFLINMPLFDRNTEIENIDNVIADFTNVLLFHADCKENCTFYEQLQKVQNQFRESVDNSEYSGVQVVRELSKLHPGEKCIAPVVFSCNYGTPFVDDKFEKTFGSLNYMVSQTPQVWIDFQIFEINNGLNLSWDAVDELFPDGMLDKMFAAFVAMLNELVSVKDWNKYVELLPDLAQERGIDNITEYYGNGQLLHSAFFVNAVKKKNQIAIIDENDGRNYTYEEVANKAKRVSSYLKEQGVAPGDLLAVSLSRGINQIISILGILAAGAGYIPINVNQPLSRRERIYSKSDIKFAITDTRLKKELEWPETVTVLDVMEADAYEPLNTIENYPDS
;
A
#
# COMPACT_ATOMS: atom_id res chain seq x y z
N ILE A 1 17.20 23.91 6.75
CA ILE A 1 16.78 24.55 5.48
C ILE A 1 16.42 26.00 5.69
N ALA A 2 15.59 26.35 6.68
CA ALA A 2 15.14 27.73 6.92
C ALA A 2 16.29 28.76 7.06
N ASN A 3 17.46 28.32 7.49
CA ASN A 3 18.68 29.15 7.64
C ASN A 3 19.70 28.93 6.53
N GLY A 4 19.34 28.22 5.44
CA GLY A 4 20.24 27.89 4.33
C GLY A 4 21.23 26.76 4.65
N GLN A 5 21.15 26.12 5.80
CA GLN A 5 21.97 24.94 6.14
C GLN A 5 21.33 23.68 5.54
N VAL A 6 22.02 23.09 4.56
CA VAL A 6 21.54 21.89 3.82
C VAL A 6 22.41 20.67 4.05
N ALA A 7 23.58 20.83 4.68
CA ALA A 7 24.45 19.73 5.07
C ALA A 7 25.15 20.05 6.40
N GLU A 8 25.41 19.01 7.18
CA GLU A 8 26.15 19.10 8.45
C GLU A 8 27.09 17.91 8.60
N LEU A 9 28.30 18.19 9.10
CA LEU A 9 29.29 17.17 9.44
C LEU A 9 29.64 17.30 10.92
N GLY A 10 29.35 16.26 11.69
CA GLY A 10 29.70 16.17 13.11
C GLY A 10 30.67 15.02 13.40
N ILE A 11 31.43 15.14 14.48
CA ILE A 11 32.36 14.09 14.95
C ILE A 11 32.07 13.83 16.43
N SER A 12 31.84 12.57 16.78
CA SER A 12 31.73 12.10 18.16
C SER A 12 32.98 11.30 18.55
N LEU A 13 33.49 11.57 19.74
CA LEU A 13 34.54 10.77 20.36
C LEU A 13 33.87 9.56 21.04
N LEU A 14 34.38 8.37 20.74
CA LEU A 14 33.94 7.12 21.33
C LEU A 14 35.01 6.56 22.28
N PRO A 15 34.67 5.61 23.16
CA PRO A 15 35.64 4.87 23.94
C PRO A 15 36.70 4.23 23.04
N GLU A 16 37.90 3.95 23.61
CA GLU A 16 39.03 3.32 22.93
C GLU A 16 39.62 4.17 21.78
N ASP A 17 39.61 5.50 21.93
CA ASP A 17 40.13 6.47 20.95
C ASP A 17 39.52 6.33 19.54
N LYS A 18 38.30 5.80 19.45
CA LYS A 18 37.56 5.72 18.21
C LYS A 18 36.81 7.01 17.94
N LEU A 19 36.61 7.32 16.66
CA LEU A 19 35.83 8.45 16.19
C LEU A 19 34.60 7.93 15.44
N ARG A 20 33.53 8.68 15.52
CA ARG A 20 32.33 8.49 14.65
C ARG A 20 32.04 9.78 13.91
N MET A 21 32.03 9.70 12.59
CA MET A 21 31.60 10.78 11.72
C MET A 21 30.10 10.67 11.51
N HIS A 22 29.41 11.80 11.67
CA HIS A 22 27.98 11.97 11.38
C HIS A 22 27.88 12.93 10.21
N PHE A 23 27.12 12.52 9.19
CA PHE A 23 26.90 13.33 8.01
C PHE A 23 25.41 13.41 7.73
N ASP A 24 24.86 14.61 7.80
CA ASP A 24 23.47 14.91 7.49
C ASP A 24 23.42 15.76 6.23
N ILE A 25 22.51 15.46 5.30
CA ILE A 25 22.31 16.23 4.08
C ILE A 25 20.83 16.23 3.69
N ASP A 26 20.38 17.38 3.20
CA ASP A 26 19.03 17.52 2.68
C ASP A 26 18.99 17.08 1.21
N LEU A 27 18.05 16.20 0.89
CA LEU A 27 17.86 15.66 -0.47
C LEU A 27 17.35 16.70 -1.49
N LEU A 28 17.05 17.94 -1.07
CA LEU A 28 16.79 19.04 -2.00
C LEU A 28 18.04 19.49 -2.78
N VAL A 29 19.23 19.16 -2.30
CA VAL A 29 20.50 19.59 -2.90
C VAL A 29 21.37 18.45 -3.39
N ALA A 30 21.00 17.21 -3.12
CA ALA A 30 21.81 16.05 -3.43
C ALA A 30 20.94 14.80 -3.57
N ASP A 31 21.20 14.03 -4.60
CA ASP A 31 20.66 12.68 -4.78
C ASP A 31 21.60 11.62 -4.17
N MET A 32 21.22 10.34 -4.28
CA MET A 32 22.02 9.23 -3.78
C MET A 32 23.41 9.15 -4.44
N GLN A 33 23.51 9.45 -5.73
CA GLN A 33 24.80 9.47 -6.44
C GLN A 33 25.67 10.65 -5.97
N SER A 34 25.05 11.78 -5.65
CA SER A 34 25.74 12.93 -5.05
C SER A 34 26.39 12.57 -3.72
N LEU A 35 25.75 11.75 -2.89
CA LEU A 35 26.37 11.23 -1.66
C LEU A 35 27.59 10.38 -1.94
N GLN A 36 27.56 9.50 -2.94
CA GLN A 36 28.71 8.71 -3.37
C GLN A 36 29.86 9.61 -3.83
N ILE A 37 29.56 10.66 -4.58
CA ILE A 37 30.53 11.67 -5.02
C ILE A 37 31.16 12.37 -3.82
N ILE A 38 30.34 12.84 -2.88
CA ILE A 38 30.82 13.52 -1.67
C ILE A 38 31.77 12.64 -0.88
N PHE A 39 31.42 11.37 -0.64
CA PHE A 39 32.31 10.46 0.12
C PHE A 39 33.59 10.13 -0.63
N ARG A 40 33.50 9.88 -1.93
CA ARG A 40 34.69 9.69 -2.79
C ARG A 40 35.62 10.89 -2.74
N ASP A 41 35.07 12.09 -2.95
CA ASP A 41 35.87 13.32 -3.01
C ASP A 41 36.41 13.70 -1.64
N LEU A 42 35.67 13.46 -0.57
CA LEU A 42 36.16 13.66 0.80
C LEU A 42 37.37 12.79 1.09
N ALA A 43 37.35 11.50 0.72
CA ALA A 43 38.50 10.62 0.86
C ALA A 43 39.68 11.05 -0.01
N ALA A 44 39.44 11.47 -1.25
CA ALA A 44 40.47 11.98 -2.15
C ALA A 44 41.16 13.25 -1.60
N ILE A 45 40.36 14.23 -1.15
CA ILE A 45 40.89 15.49 -0.58
C ILE A 45 41.70 15.23 0.70
N TYR A 46 41.20 14.37 1.60
CA TYR A 46 41.89 14.04 2.85
C TYR A 46 43.24 13.38 2.58
N ASN A 47 43.36 12.57 1.55
CA ASN A 47 44.58 11.91 1.12
C ASN A 47 45.45 12.78 0.19
N SER A 48 45.12 14.08 0.01
CA SER A 48 45.82 15.03 -0.86
C SER A 48 45.89 14.61 -2.34
N GLU A 49 44.81 13.96 -2.81
CA GLU A 49 44.71 13.53 -4.19
C GLU A 49 43.85 14.52 -5.05
N TYR A 50 43.96 14.35 -6.36
CA TYR A 50 43.22 15.18 -7.30
C TYR A 50 41.72 14.83 -7.30
N ARG A 51 40.88 15.87 -7.37
CA ARG A 51 39.44 15.72 -7.56
C ARG A 51 39.11 15.59 -9.04
N PRO A 52 38.10 14.75 -9.41
CA PRO A 52 37.59 14.71 -10.78
C PRO A 52 37.04 16.07 -11.24
N ALA A 53 37.19 16.36 -12.53
CA ALA A 53 36.63 17.55 -13.11
C ALA A 53 35.06 17.48 -13.15
N ILE A 54 34.44 18.63 -13.03
CA ILE A 54 33.03 18.82 -13.32
C ILE A 54 32.88 19.42 -14.74
N PRO A 55 31.68 19.41 -15.35
CA PRO A 55 31.44 20.08 -16.63
C PRO A 55 31.86 21.55 -16.60
N GLU A 56 32.47 22.03 -17.68
CA GLU A 56 32.84 23.45 -17.80
C GLU A 56 31.59 24.35 -17.82
N ASN A 57 31.66 25.50 -17.14
CA ASN A 57 30.56 26.46 -17.03
C ASN A 57 29.24 25.85 -16.54
N TRP A 58 29.33 24.89 -15.57
CA TRP A 58 28.20 24.19 -15.03
C TRP A 58 27.20 25.12 -14.32
N ASP A 59 25.94 25.06 -14.75
CA ASP A 59 24.79 25.69 -14.10
C ASP A 59 23.60 24.72 -14.11
N PHE A 60 23.09 24.34 -12.94
CA PHE A 60 22.01 23.36 -12.82
C PHE A 60 20.69 23.88 -13.39
N GLY A 61 20.43 25.19 -13.28
CA GLY A 61 19.22 25.80 -13.85
C GLY A 61 19.21 25.74 -15.36
N ILE A 62 20.37 26.07 -16.00
CA ILE A 62 20.55 25.97 -17.45
C ILE A 62 20.43 24.52 -17.92
N TYR A 63 21.01 23.58 -17.16
CA TYR A 63 20.86 22.14 -17.43
C TYR A 63 19.40 21.73 -17.48
N LEU A 64 18.62 22.05 -16.44
CA LEU A 64 17.19 21.70 -16.36
C LEU A 64 16.37 22.32 -17.50
N GLU A 65 16.67 23.57 -17.88
CA GLU A 65 16.00 24.23 -18.99
C GLU A 65 16.31 23.56 -20.34
N ASN A 66 17.55 23.17 -20.55
CA ASN A 66 17.97 22.44 -21.75
C ASN A 66 17.32 21.07 -21.84
N GLU A 67 17.35 20.28 -20.76
CA GLU A 67 16.70 18.96 -20.71
C GLU A 67 15.20 19.07 -21.02
N LYS A 68 14.51 20.03 -20.40
CA LYS A 68 13.09 20.28 -20.67
C LYS A 68 12.81 20.61 -22.14
N ASN A 69 13.67 21.43 -22.77
CA ASN A 69 13.49 21.80 -24.17
C ASN A 69 13.79 20.62 -25.10
N ASN A 70 14.84 19.87 -24.84
CA ASN A 70 15.23 18.71 -25.63
C ASN A 70 14.18 17.59 -25.60
N LYS A 71 13.56 17.36 -24.44
CA LYS A 71 12.60 16.27 -24.19
C LYS A 71 11.13 16.70 -24.33
N ILE A 72 10.82 17.88 -24.89
CA ILE A 72 9.45 18.43 -24.96
C ILE A 72 8.45 17.51 -25.67
N ASN A 73 8.88 16.77 -26.69
CA ASN A 73 7.99 15.84 -27.42
C ASN A 73 7.70 14.58 -26.60
N ASP A 74 8.71 14.06 -25.91
CA ASP A 74 8.56 12.91 -25.05
C ASP A 74 7.71 13.26 -23.83
N TYR A 75 7.88 14.46 -23.28
CA TYR A 75 7.00 15.01 -22.25
C TYR A 75 5.53 15.04 -22.68
N ARG A 76 5.22 15.57 -23.88
CA ARG A 76 3.84 15.62 -24.38
C ARG A 76 3.23 14.25 -24.60
N LYS A 77 4.04 13.28 -25.06
CA LYS A 77 3.62 11.89 -25.22
C LYS A 77 3.28 11.28 -23.85
N ALA A 78 4.18 11.43 -22.87
CA ALA A 78 4.02 10.93 -21.53
C ALA A 78 2.82 11.60 -20.79
N GLU A 79 2.65 12.92 -20.94
CA GLU A 79 1.50 13.66 -20.41
C GLU A 79 0.17 13.09 -20.93
N LYS A 80 0.09 12.84 -22.24
CA LYS A 80 -1.12 12.26 -22.85
C LYS A 80 -1.40 10.86 -22.31
N TYR A 81 -0.37 10.03 -22.18
CA TYR A 81 -0.48 8.67 -21.62
C TYR A 81 -1.04 8.75 -20.19
N TRP A 82 -0.38 9.48 -19.29
CA TRP A 82 -0.79 9.53 -17.90
C TRP A 82 -2.19 10.15 -17.72
N LYS A 83 -2.55 11.17 -18.50
CA LYS A 83 -3.89 11.75 -18.47
C LYS A 83 -4.99 10.79 -18.94
N SER A 84 -4.67 9.81 -19.79
CA SER A 84 -5.64 8.76 -20.15
C SER A 84 -5.79 7.68 -19.08
N GLU A 85 -4.74 7.44 -18.28
CA GLU A 85 -4.73 6.40 -17.26
C GLU A 85 -5.21 6.90 -15.88
N ILE A 86 -5.15 8.21 -15.63
CA ILE A 86 -5.29 8.80 -14.27
C ILE A 86 -6.56 8.39 -13.53
N GLU A 87 -7.70 8.25 -14.24
CA GLU A 87 -8.96 7.86 -13.64
C GLU A 87 -9.00 6.38 -13.22
N SER A 88 -8.14 5.55 -13.84
CA SER A 88 -8.04 4.12 -13.56
C SER A 88 -6.96 3.79 -12.53
N LEU A 89 -6.06 4.72 -12.22
CA LEU A 89 -4.97 4.49 -11.30
C LEU A 89 -5.48 4.30 -9.86
N PRO A 90 -4.97 3.27 -9.15
CA PRO A 90 -5.25 3.12 -7.73
C PRO A 90 -4.49 4.17 -6.90
N LEU A 91 -4.73 4.20 -5.60
CA LEU A 91 -3.90 4.88 -4.62
C LEU A 91 -2.76 3.96 -4.15
N GLY A 92 -1.99 4.37 -3.14
CA GLY A 92 -1.01 3.52 -2.47
C GLY A 92 -1.63 2.27 -1.82
N PRO A 93 -0.81 1.35 -1.29
CA PRO A 93 -1.31 0.16 -0.64
C PRO A 93 -2.12 0.52 0.61
N ALA A 94 -3.33 -0.04 0.73
CA ALA A 94 -4.24 0.19 1.84
C ALA A 94 -3.83 -0.67 3.05
N LEU A 95 -2.71 -0.32 3.67
CA LEU A 95 -2.17 -0.97 4.86
C LEU A 95 -3.00 -0.62 6.09
N THR A 96 -3.06 -1.55 7.05
CA THR A 96 -3.71 -1.27 8.33
C THR A 96 -2.92 -0.23 9.11
N LEU A 97 -3.54 0.91 9.41
CA LEU A 97 -2.96 1.97 10.21
C LEU A 97 -3.52 1.93 11.63
N ARG A 98 -2.64 2.11 12.62
CA ARG A 98 -2.99 2.31 14.03
C ARG A 98 -3.35 3.77 14.30
N THR A 99 -2.69 4.69 13.61
CA THR A 99 -2.79 6.13 13.82
C THR A 99 -2.94 6.83 12.47
N GLN A 100 -3.74 7.88 12.40
CA GLN A 100 -3.86 8.68 11.17
C GLN A 100 -2.58 9.50 10.94
N PRO A 101 -2.02 9.53 9.73
CA PRO A 101 -0.76 10.22 9.42
C PRO A 101 -0.75 11.69 9.85
N GLU A 102 -1.88 12.38 9.73
CA GLU A 102 -2.03 13.80 10.04
C GLU A 102 -1.90 14.11 11.55
N THR A 103 -2.05 13.12 12.40
CA THR A 103 -1.96 13.29 13.86
C THR A 103 -0.52 13.21 14.37
N ILE A 104 0.43 12.78 13.52
CA ILE A 104 1.84 12.68 13.88
C ILE A 104 2.54 13.98 13.49
N ALA A 105 2.83 14.82 14.47
CA ALA A 105 3.46 16.12 14.25
C ALA A 105 4.93 16.02 13.84
N ALA A 106 5.65 15.01 14.33
CA ALA A 106 7.07 14.78 14.04
C ALA A 106 7.31 13.26 13.89
N PRO A 107 7.19 12.71 12.69
CA PRO A 107 7.33 11.28 12.47
C PRO A 107 8.77 10.83 12.79
N LYS A 108 8.89 9.71 13.51
CA LYS A 108 10.17 9.07 13.81
C LYS A 108 10.34 7.85 12.93
N PHE A 109 11.41 7.87 12.16
CA PHE A 109 11.77 6.74 11.32
C PHE A 109 12.63 5.74 12.09
N SER A 110 12.34 4.46 11.93
CA SER A 110 13.16 3.36 12.39
C SER A 110 13.60 2.52 11.21
N ARG A 111 14.83 1.96 11.30
CA ARG A 111 15.42 1.17 10.22
C ARG A 111 15.41 -0.32 10.54
N ARG A 112 14.85 -1.10 9.62
CA ARG A 112 15.05 -2.54 9.50
C ARG A 112 16.08 -2.80 8.42
N LYS A 113 17.03 -3.69 8.65
CA LYS A 113 18.12 -3.98 7.69
C LYS A 113 18.41 -5.45 7.56
N TYR A 114 18.76 -5.87 6.37
CA TYR A 114 19.26 -7.20 6.06
C TYR A 114 20.39 -7.09 5.02
N LEU A 115 21.52 -7.77 5.25
CA LEU A 115 22.61 -7.86 4.30
C LEU A 115 22.50 -9.19 3.56
N LEU A 116 22.19 -9.14 2.25
CA LEU A 116 22.32 -10.30 1.38
C LEU A 116 23.80 -10.49 1.07
N GLU A 117 24.39 -11.51 1.67
CA GLU A 117 25.82 -11.79 1.54
C GLU A 117 26.25 -12.00 0.09
N HIS A 118 27.51 -11.70 -0.21
CA HIS A 118 28.11 -11.76 -1.54
C HIS A 118 27.72 -13.02 -2.35
N LYS A 119 27.85 -14.20 -1.77
CA LYS A 119 27.51 -15.47 -2.48
C LYS A 119 26.04 -15.53 -2.93
N LYS A 120 25.13 -15.08 -2.09
CA LYS A 120 23.69 -15.05 -2.40
C LYS A 120 23.39 -13.94 -3.40
N TRP A 121 24.07 -12.81 -3.29
CA TRP A 121 23.94 -11.68 -4.22
C TRP A 121 24.36 -12.07 -5.62
N GLU A 122 25.55 -12.69 -5.79
CA GLU A 122 26.01 -13.21 -7.10
C GLU A 122 25.04 -14.24 -7.67
N LYS A 123 24.51 -15.11 -6.81
CA LYS A 123 23.51 -16.10 -7.25
C LYS A 123 22.21 -15.44 -7.72
N LEU A 124 21.71 -14.41 -7.03
CA LEU A 124 20.55 -13.64 -7.43
C LEU A 124 20.75 -12.97 -8.79
N LYS A 125 21.92 -12.34 -9.00
CA LYS A 125 22.29 -11.74 -10.31
C LYS A 125 22.29 -12.79 -11.44
N SER A 126 22.89 -13.95 -11.18
CA SER A 126 22.94 -15.05 -12.14
C SER A 126 21.54 -15.60 -12.48
N LEU A 127 20.69 -15.79 -11.47
CA LEU A 127 19.30 -16.24 -11.68
C LEU A 127 18.49 -15.20 -12.44
N ALA A 128 18.59 -13.92 -12.07
CA ALA A 128 17.90 -12.84 -12.79
C ALA A 128 18.30 -12.82 -14.29
N ALA A 129 19.60 -12.93 -14.58
CA ALA A 129 20.08 -13.02 -15.96
C ALA A 129 19.53 -14.24 -16.72
N GLN A 130 19.42 -15.40 -16.05
CA GLN A 130 18.85 -16.62 -16.64
C GLN A 130 17.39 -16.44 -17.06
N TYR A 131 16.62 -15.64 -16.28
CA TYR A 131 15.22 -15.33 -16.57
C TYR A 131 15.03 -14.04 -17.38
N CYS A 132 16.08 -13.50 -18.01
CA CYS A 132 16.05 -12.28 -18.82
C CYS A 132 15.47 -11.07 -18.07
N THR A 133 15.82 -10.92 -16.79
CA THR A 133 15.40 -9.83 -15.91
C THR A 133 16.56 -9.23 -15.14
N THR A 134 16.29 -8.23 -14.31
CA THR A 134 17.28 -7.61 -13.43
C THR A 134 17.01 -7.92 -11.96
N PRO A 135 18.02 -7.91 -11.09
CA PRO A 135 17.79 -8.04 -9.65
C PRO A 135 16.80 -7.02 -9.10
N ALA A 136 16.78 -5.78 -9.61
CA ALA A 136 15.81 -4.77 -9.19
C ALA A 136 14.36 -5.22 -9.44
N MET A 137 14.07 -5.81 -10.60
CA MET A 137 12.72 -6.30 -10.92
C MET A 137 12.32 -7.47 -10.02
N VAL A 138 13.26 -8.35 -9.68
CA VAL A 138 13.02 -9.43 -8.71
C VAL A 138 12.65 -8.86 -7.34
N LEU A 139 13.44 -7.90 -6.85
CA LEU A 139 13.22 -7.27 -5.54
C LEU A 139 11.92 -6.44 -5.51
N LEU A 140 11.60 -5.74 -6.60
CA LEU A 140 10.33 -5.01 -6.74
C LEU A 140 9.14 -5.97 -6.73
N THR A 141 9.24 -7.11 -7.41
CA THR A 141 8.18 -8.14 -7.42
C THR A 141 7.94 -8.70 -6.02
N LEU A 142 9.01 -9.02 -5.29
CA LEU A 142 8.91 -9.47 -3.89
C LEU A 142 8.33 -8.39 -2.98
N TYR A 143 8.73 -7.13 -3.16
CA TYR A 143 8.21 -6.01 -2.37
C TYR A 143 6.71 -5.80 -2.62
N ALA A 144 6.30 -5.80 -3.88
CA ALA A 144 4.88 -5.72 -4.24
C ALA A 144 4.07 -6.88 -3.65
N ALA A 145 4.59 -8.11 -3.69
CA ALA A 145 3.92 -9.28 -3.10
C ALA A 145 3.76 -9.16 -1.58
N VAL A 146 4.75 -8.62 -0.87
CA VAL A 146 4.63 -8.35 0.57
C VAL A 146 3.61 -7.25 0.83
N LEU A 147 3.66 -6.13 0.11
CA LEU A 147 2.68 -5.06 0.26
C LEU A 147 1.25 -5.55 0.01
N ASP A 148 1.03 -6.33 -1.05
CA ASP A 148 -0.26 -6.93 -1.39
C ASP A 148 -0.82 -7.79 -0.25
N ARG A 149 0.02 -8.62 0.37
CA ARG A 149 -0.38 -9.51 1.46
C ARG A 149 -0.90 -8.79 2.71
N TRP A 150 -0.39 -7.59 2.98
CA TRP A 150 -0.82 -6.74 4.13
C TRP A 150 -1.78 -5.63 3.72
N SER A 151 -2.05 -5.48 2.44
CA SER A 151 -2.98 -4.49 1.91
C SER A 151 -4.38 -5.06 1.72
N THR A 152 -5.40 -4.21 1.81
CA THR A 152 -6.77 -4.58 1.48
C THR A 152 -7.10 -4.38 0.00
N ASN A 153 -6.22 -3.74 -0.77
CA ASN A 153 -6.32 -3.60 -2.22
C ASN A 153 -5.17 -4.37 -2.90
N GLN A 154 -5.47 -5.09 -3.97
CA GLN A 154 -4.52 -5.89 -4.76
C GLN A 154 -3.80 -5.07 -5.84
N SER A 155 -4.17 -3.82 -6.00
CA SER A 155 -3.62 -2.90 -6.99
C SER A 155 -3.32 -1.58 -6.31
N PHE A 156 -2.07 -1.10 -6.42
CA PHE A 156 -1.59 0.08 -5.71
C PHE A 156 -0.39 0.72 -6.37
N LEU A 157 -0.10 1.96 -5.97
CA LEU A 157 1.04 2.74 -6.47
C LEU A 157 2.24 2.64 -5.51
N ILE A 158 3.43 2.54 -6.10
CA ILE A 158 4.73 2.60 -5.44
C ILE A 158 5.54 3.75 -6.05
N ASN A 159 6.08 4.64 -5.23
CA ASN A 159 7.03 5.66 -5.67
C ASN A 159 8.41 5.03 -5.93
N MET A 160 8.99 5.34 -7.07
CA MET A 160 10.32 4.89 -7.44
C MET A 160 11.20 6.07 -7.84
N PRO A 161 12.21 6.47 -7.05
CA PRO A 161 13.18 7.46 -7.47
C PRO A 161 14.04 6.89 -8.61
N LEU A 162 14.16 7.64 -9.69
CA LEU A 162 15.06 7.40 -10.80
C LEU A 162 16.13 8.47 -10.80
N PHE A 163 17.38 8.08 -10.98
CA PHE A 163 18.51 9.01 -11.09
C PHE A 163 18.76 9.28 -12.57
N ASP A 164 18.25 10.40 -13.06
CA ASP A 164 18.19 10.75 -14.50
C ASP A 164 19.26 11.79 -14.84
N ARG A 165 20.53 11.37 -14.85
CA ARG A 165 21.63 12.21 -15.32
C ARG A 165 21.82 12.02 -16.81
N ASN A 166 21.90 13.11 -17.56
CA ASN A 166 22.20 13.05 -18.98
C ASN A 166 23.69 12.66 -19.20
N THR A 167 23.92 11.39 -19.47
CA THR A 167 25.27 10.81 -19.64
C THR A 167 25.97 11.28 -20.92
N GLU A 168 25.31 12.02 -21.81
CA GLU A 168 25.93 12.66 -22.97
C GLU A 168 26.77 13.88 -22.57
N ILE A 169 26.55 14.43 -21.37
CA ILE A 169 27.33 15.57 -20.86
C ILE A 169 28.58 15.03 -20.16
N GLU A 170 29.73 15.43 -20.69
CA GLU A 170 31.02 15.02 -20.15
C GLU A 170 31.15 15.45 -18.67
N ASN A 171 31.60 14.53 -17.81
CA ASN A 171 31.81 14.75 -16.38
C ASN A 171 30.53 15.00 -15.54
N ILE A 172 29.32 14.76 -16.06
CA ILE A 172 28.07 14.90 -15.31
C ILE A 172 28.04 14.02 -14.04
N ASP A 173 28.72 12.88 -14.10
CA ASP A 173 28.83 11.92 -12.97
C ASP A 173 29.69 12.44 -11.80
N ASN A 174 30.28 13.64 -11.92
CA ASN A 174 31.02 14.30 -10.86
C ASN A 174 30.25 15.49 -10.26
N VAL A 175 29.03 15.76 -10.71
CA VAL A 175 28.22 16.87 -10.24
C VAL A 175 27.40 16.48 -9.02
N ILE A 176 27.41 17.34 -8.01
CA ILE A 176 26.55 17.23 -6.82
C ILE A 176 25.31 18.09 -7.07
N ALA A 177 24.16 17.46 -7.29
CA ALA A 177 22.85 18.08 -7.42
C ALA A 177 21.76 17.01 -7.26
N ASP A 178 20.51 17.42 -7.13
CA ASP A 178 19.37 16.49 -7.14
C ASP A 178 18.88 16.27 -8.58
N PHE A 179 19.25 15.14 -9.17
CA PHE A 179 18.79 14.67 -10.47
C PHE A 179 17.66 13.64 -10.34
N THR A 180 17.04 13.57 -9.18
CA THR A 180 15.99 12.57 -8.94
C THR A 180 14.74 12.94 -9.70
N ASN A 181 14.35 12.07 -10.63
CA ASN A 181 12.99 12.01 -11.15
C ASN A 181 12.20 10.98 -10.35
N VAL A 182 10.89 11.16 -10.22
CA VAL A 182 10.01 10.21 -9.55
C VAL A 182 9.18 9.48 -10.59
N LEU A 183 9.28 8.16 -10.59
CA LEU A 183 8.40 7.28 -11.34
C LEU A 183 7.30 6.79 -10.43
N LEU A 184 6.06 6.80 -10.90
CA LEU A 184 4.94 6.20 -10.22
C LEU A 184 4.67 4.82 -10.82
N PHE A 185 5.02 3.77 -10.09
CA PHE A 185 4.84 2.40 -10.52
C PHE A 185 3.49 1.85 -10.05
N HIS A 186 2.68 1.37 -10.98
CA HIS A 186 1.41 0.73 -10.71
C HIS A 186 1.64 -0.78 -10.53
N ALA A 187 1.64 -1.26 -9.30
CA ALA A 187 1.65 -2.67 -8.98
C ALA A 187 0.23 -3.24 -9.07
N ASP A 188 0.08 -4.33 -9.82
CA ASP A 188 -1.17 -5.09 -9.92
C ASP A 188 -0.83 -6.56 -9.67
N CYS A 189 -1.12 -7.02 -8.44
CA CYS A 189 -0.83 -8.38 -7.99
C CYS A 189 -1.96 -9.32 -8.42
N LYS A 190 -1.60 -10.43 -9.09
CA LYS A 190 -2.57 -11.46 -9.49
C LYS A 190 -2.53 -12.62 -8.53
N GLU A 191 -3.70 -13.12 -8.18
CA GLU A 191 -3.85 -14.41 -7.50
C GLU A 191 -3.53 -15.57 -8.48
N ASN A 192 -3.01 -16.68 -7.94
CA ASN A 192 -2.80 -17.93 -8.65
C ASN A 192 -1.88 -17.86 -9.89
N CYS A 193 -0.79 -17.09 -9.81
CA CYS A 193 0.26 -17.10 -10.83
C CYS A 193 1.61 -17.53 -10.24
N THR A 194 2.52 -18.01 -11.09
CA THR A 194 3.89 -18.33 -10.69
C THR A 194 4.67 -17.04 -10.40
N PHE A 195 5.76 -17.15 -9.64
CA PHE A 195 6.65 -16.01 -9.45
C PHE A 195 7.14 -15.43 -10.77
N TYR A 196 7.49 -16.29 -11.74
CA TYR A 196 7.95 -15.84 -13.05
C TYR A 196 6.89 -15.06 -13.83
N GLU A 197 5.64 -15.49 -13.81
CA GLU A 197 4.53 -14.77 -14.46
C GLU A 197 4.32 -13.38 -13.83
N GLN A 198 4.35 -13.30 -12.51
CA GLN A 198 4.25 -12.01 -11.80
C GLN A 198 5.45 -11.11 -12.11
N LEU A 199 6.66 -11.67 -12.13
CA LEU A 199 7.88 -10.96 -12.49
C LEU A 199 7.82 -10.36 -13.90
N GLN A 200 7.34 -11.15 -14.87
CA GLN A 200 7.18 -10.66 -16.25
C GLN A 200 6.15 -9.51 -16.33
N LYS A 201 5.08 -9.61 -15.57
CA LYS A 201 4.08 -8.56 -15.49
C LYS A 201 4.69 -7.27 -14.90
N VAL A 202 5.36 -7.37 -13.76
CA VAL A 202 6.06 -6.26 -13.11
C VAL A 202 7.09 -5.61 -14.07
N GLN A 203 7.86 -6.42 -14.76
CA GLN A 203 8.87 -5.93 -15.71
C GLN A 203 8.24 -5.17 -16.88
N ASN A 204 7.12 -5.64 -17.42
CA ASN A 204 6.41 -4.97 -18.51
C ASN A 204 5.79 -3.65 -18.04
N GLN A 205 5.13 -3.65 -16.88
CA GLN A 205 4.57 -2.45 -16.26
C GLN A 205 5.66 -1.41 -15.94
N PHE A 206 6.82 -1.86 -15.45
CA PHE A 206 7.96 -0.97 -15.20
C PHE A 206 8.49 -0.33 -16.48
N ARG A 207 8.65 -1.10 -17.57
CA ARG A 207 9.07 -0.54 -18.87
C ARG A 207 8.08 0.51 -19.37
N GLU A 208 6.80 0.23 -19.32
CA GLU A 208 5.75 1.16 -19.73
C GLU A 208 5.78 2.46 -18.91
N SER A 209 6.01 2.34 -17.58
CA SER A 209 6.16 3.50 -16.71
C SER A 209 7.43 4.31 -17.05
N VAL A 210 8.56 3.65 -17.34
CA VAL A 210 9.82 4.31 -17.74
C VAL A 210 9.67 5.00 -19.08
N ASP A 211 9.03 4.37 -20.07
CA ASP A 211 8.78 4.97 -21.40
C ASP A 211 7.92 6.24 -21.33
N ASN A 212 7.26 6.49 -20.21
CA ASN A 212 6.43 7.66 -19.92
C ASN A 212 6.94 8.49 -18.73
N SER A 213 8.21 8.36 -18.33
CA SER A 213 8.79 9.00 -17.14
C SER A 213 9.04 10.51 -17.29
N GLU A 214 9.01 11.06 -18.51
CA GLU A 214 9.16 12.49 -18.74
C GLU A 214 7.99 13.32 -18.17
N TYR A 215 6.82 12.74 -17.98
CA TYR A 215 5.77 13.28 -17.12
C TYR A 215 5.93 12.68 -15.72
N SER A 216 6.62 13.40 -14.85
CA SER A 216 7.10 12.85 -13.58
C SER A 216 5.97 12.36 -12.68
N GLY A 217 6.27 11.37 -11.84
CA GLY A 217 5.32 10.86 -10.83
C GLY A 217 4.79 11.95 -9.89
N VAL A 218 5.54 13.03 -9.65
CA VAL A 218 5.07 14.19 -8.89
C VAL A 218 3.90 14.89 -9.59
N GLN A 219 3.94 14.98 -10.92
CA GLN A 219 2.85 15.56 -11.71
C GLN A 219 1.64 14.63 -11.70
N VAL A 220 1.84 13.31 -11.84
CA VAL A 220 0.77 12.32 -11.75
C VAL A 220 0.09 12.36 -10.37
N VAL A 221 0.87 12.37 -9.28
CA VAL A 221 0.36 12.48 -7.90
C VAL A 221 -0.45 13.76 -7.72
N ARG A 222 0.00 14.88 -8.31
CA ARG A 222 -0.73 16.16 -8.24
C ARG A 222 -2.10 16.08 -8.93
N GLU A 223 -2.20 15.41 -10.07
CA GLU A 223 -3.49 15.21 -10.75
C GLU A 223 -4.39 14.23 -9.96
N LEU A 224 -3.84 13.12 -9.45
CA LEU A 224 -4.56 12.20 -8.58
C LEU A 224 -5.10 12.87 -7.31
N SER A 225 -4.34 13.79 -6.72
CA SER A 225 -4.78 14.54 -5.54
C SER A 225 -6.00 15.42 -5.81
N LYS A 226 -6.18 15.90 -7.05
CA LYS A 226 -7.39 16.65 -7.43
C LYS A 226 -8.62 15.73 -7.51
N LEU A 227 -8.45 14.47 -7.91
CA LEU A 227 -9.51 13.48 -7.97
C LEU A 227 -9.87 12.92 -6.59
N HIS A 228 -8.92 12.96 -5.65
CA HIS A 228 -9.07 12.43 -4.29
C HIS A 228 -8.78 13.51 -3.22
N PRO A 229 -9.61 14.57 -3.12
CA PRO A 229 -9.30 15.74 -2.28
C PRO A 229 -9.25 15.45 -0.76
N GLY A 230 -9.69 14.26 -0.33
CA GLY A 230 -9.57 13.81 1.06
C GLY A 230 -8.28 13.05 1.38
N GLU A 231 -7.51 12.66 0.36
CA GLU A 231 -6.32 11.83 0.53
C GLU A 231 -5.06 12.70 0.48
N LYS A 232 -4.33 12.75 1.60
CA LYS A 232 -3.09 13.54 1.69
C LYS A 232 -1.85 12.78 1.22
N CYS A 233 -1.88 11.44 1.29
CA CYS A 233 -0.78 10.58 0.91
C CYS A 233 -1.23 9.61 -0.20
N ILE A 234 -0.97 9.99 -1.45
CA ILE A 234 -1.40 9.23 -2.64
C ILE A 234 -0.60 7.93 -2.81
N ALA A 235 0.72 7.98 -2.63
CA ALA A 235 1.61 6.83 -2.79
C ALA A 235 2.72 6.89 -1.70
N PRO A 236 2.41 6.43 -0.46
CA PRO A 236 3.27 6.64 0.69
C PRO A 236 4.41 5.62 0.83
N VAL A 237 4.56 4.71 -0.11
CA VAL A 237 5.61 3.68 -0.10
C VAL A 237 6.59 3.91 -1.23
N VAL A 238 7.88 3.73 -0.92
CA VAL A 238 8.98 3.98 -1.84
C VAL A 238 9.76 2.69 -2.09
N PHE A 239 10.23 2.52 -3.31
CA PHE A 239 11.21 1.50 -3.70
C PHE A 239 12.39 2.19 -4.37
N SER A 240 13.50 2.32 -3.65
CA SER A 240 14.76 2.93 -4.12
C SER A 240 15.83 1.86 -4.28
N CYS A 241 16.23 1.59 -5.52
CA CYS A 241 17.20 0.54 -5.83
C CYS A 241 18.38 1.09 -6.61
N ASN A 242 19.52 1.18 -5.96
CA ASN A 242 20.78 1.67 -6.53
C ASN A 242 21.88 0.65 -6.30
N TYR A 243 22.14 -0.19 -7.30
CA TYR A 243 23.26 -1.14 -7.28
C TYR A 243 24.14 -0.99 -8.54
N GLY A 244 25.33 -1.59 -8.51
CA GLY A 244 26.34 -1.46 -9.58
C GLY A 244 27.48 -0.53 -9.21
N THR A 245 27.23 0.42 -8.30
CA THR A 245 28.26 1.26 -7.69
C THR A 245 28.12 1.19 -6.16
N PRO A 246 29.14 0.81 -5.41
CA PRO A 246 29.08 0.77 -3.96
C PRO A 246 28.72 2.14 -3.38
N PHE A 247 27.93 2.16 -2.30
CA PHE A 247 27.53 3.41 -1.65
C PHE A 247 28.72 4.18 -1.07
N VAL A 248 29.67 3.46 -0.53
CA VAL A 248 31.01 3.95 -0.15
C VAL A 248 32.07 3.08 -0.82
N ASP A 249 33.11 3.67 -1.33
CA ASP A 249 34.23 2.93 -1.96
C ASP A 249 35.25 2.44 -0.95
N ASP A 250 36.09 1.51 -1.38
CA ASP A 250 37.19 0.94 -0.56
C ASP A 250 38.16 2.01 0.00
N LYS A 251 38.30 3.12 -0.72
CA LYS A 251 39.19 4.19 -0.33
C LYS A 251 38.60 5.00 0.83
N PHE A 252 37.32 5.31 0.76
CA PHE A 252 36.63 5.93 1.86
C PHE A 252 36.66 5.06 3.11
N GLU A 253 36.38 3.77 2.97
CA GLU A 253 36.44 2.83 4.10
C GLU A 253 37.83 2.71 4.74
N LYS A 254 38.88 2.69 3.93
CA LYS A 254 40.27 2.68 4.45
C LYS A 254 40.64 3.97 5.15
N THR A 255 40.04 5.10 4.74
CA THR A 255 40.38 6.43 5.29
C THR A 255 39.59 6.76 6.53
N PHE A 256 38.27 6.53 6.48
CA PHE A 256 37.32 6.97 7.51
C PHE A 256 36.62 5.84 8.25
N GLY A 257 36.74 4.61 7.80
CA GLY A 257 36.07 3.45 8.37
C GLY A 257 34.74 3.11 7.67
N SER A 258 34.10 2.05 8.16
CA SER A 258 32.91 1.50 7.55
C SER A 258 31.63 2.27 7.90
N LEU A 259 30.66 2.26 7.00
CA LEU A 259 29.31 2.78 7.24
C LEU A 259 28.58 1.92 8.29
N ASN A 260 28.26 2.51 9.43
CA ASN A 260 27.59 1.83 10.54
C ASN A 260 26.06 1.97 10.51
N TYR A 261 25.59 3.17 10.20
CA TYR A 261 24.17 3.52 10.26
C TYR A 261 23.83 4.58 9.22
N MET A 262 22.68 4.45 8.62
CA MET A 262 22.06 5.45 7.74
C MET A 262 20.55 5.37 7.97
N VAL A 263 19.85 6.47 7.82
CA VAL A 263 18.39 6.55 7.84
C VAL A 263 17.93 7.62 6.85
N SER A 264 16.90 7.32 6.08
CA SER A 264 16.21 8.29 5.24
C SER A 264 14.95 8.76 5.94
N GLN A 265 14.68 10.06 5.87
CA GLN A 265 13.51 10.69 6.48
C GLN A 265 12.84 11.60 5.46
N THR A 266 12.01 11.03 4.60
CA THR A 266 11.29 11.77 3.58
C THR A 266 9.87 12.08 4.06
N PRO A 267 9.45 13.36 4.10
CA PRO A 267 8.08 13.72 4.45
C PRO A 267 7.05 12.97 3.58
N GLN A 268 5.90 12.60 4.16
CA GLN A 268 4.80 11.88 3.49
C GLN A 268 5.11 10.44 3.05
N VAL A 269 6.31 9.93 3.34
CA VAL A 269 6.66 8.52 3.13
C VAL A 269 6.42 7.74 4.42
N TRP A 270 5.75 6.60 4.30
CA TRP A 270 5.47 5.69 5.42
C TRP A 270 6.49 4.56 5.51
N ILE A 271 6.92 4.06 4.35
CA ILE A 271 7.93 3.01 4.20
C ILE A 271 8.82 3.38 3.03
N ASP A 272 10.10 3.55 3.29
CA ASP A 272 11.16 3.79 2.30
C ASP A 272 12.05 2.55 2.21
N PHE A 273 11.92 1.80 1.12
CA PHE A 273 12.74 0.63 0.87
C PHE A 273 13.99 1.03 0.09
N GLN A 274 15.12 1.04 0.76
CA GLN A 274 16.41 1.40 0.19
C GLN A 274 17.30 0.18 -0.05
N ILE A 275 17.84 0.07 -1.25
CA ILE A 275 18.66 -1.02 -1.73
C ILE A 275 19.95 -0.46 -2.33
N PHE A 276 21.09 -0.87 -1.81
CA PHE A 276 22.40 -0.46 -2.31
C PHE A 276 23.48 -1.48 -1.98
N GLU A 277 24.58 -1.49 -2.78
CA GLU A 277 25.71 -2.37 -2.54
C GLU A 277 26.62 -1.84 -1.44
N ILE A 278 27.02 -2.73 -0.52
CA ILE A 278 27.98 -2.47 0.54
C ILE A 278 28.72 -3.78 0.88
N ASN A 279 30.00 -3.72 1.17
CA ASN A 279 30.84 -4.88 1.57
C ASN A 279 30.71 -6.08 0.60
N ASN A 280 30.68 -5.81 -0.70
CA ASN A 280 30.45 -6.80 -1.77
C ASN A 280 29.13 -7.57 -1.66
N GLY A 281 28.20 -7.15 -0.82
CA GLY A 281 26.86 -7.68 -0.67
C GLY A 281 25.81 -6.63 -1.03
N LEU A 282 24.52 -7.00 -0.90
CA LEU A 282 23.43 -6.08 -1.10
C LEU A 282 22.74 -5.75 0.22
N ASN A 283 22.78 -4.48 0.61
CA ASN A 283 22.02 -3.99 1.76
C ASN A 283 20.56 -3.75 1.35
N LEU A 284 19.67 -4.27 2.15
CA LEU A 284 18.22 -4.14 2.03
C LEU A 284 17.74 -3.50 3.33
N SER A 285 17.16 -2.31 3.26
CA SER A 285 16.69 -1.61 4.46
C SER A 285 15.34 -0.93 4.24
N TRP A 286 14.47 -1.05 5.25
CA TRP A 286 13.22 -0.31 5.32
C TRP A 286 13.34 0.77 6.40
N ASP A 287 13.26 2.02 6.01
CA ASP A 287 13.05 3.15 6.90
C ASP A 287 11.55 3.42 6.97
N ALA A 288 10.97 3.33 8.14
CA ALA A 288 9.53 3.43 8.28
C ALA A 288 9.10 4.17 9.53
N VAL A 289 7.92 4.76 9.48
CA VAL A 289 7.28 5.47 10.60
C VAL A 289 6.47 4.46 11.41
N ASP A 290 7.07 3.85 12.42
CA ASP A 290 6.45 2.78 13.23
C ASP A 290 5.16 3.21 13.91
N GLU A 291 5.06 4.48 14.29
CA GLU A 291 3.89 5.05 14.97
C GLU A 291 2.59 4.94 14.14
N LEU A 292 2.72 4.80 12.82
CA LEU A 292 1.57 4.64 11.90
C LEU A 292 0.94 3.26 11.97
N PHE A 293 1.71 2.22 12.32
CA PHE A 293 1.30 0.84 12.13
C PHE A 293 1.05 0.10 13.45
N PRO A 294 0.27 -0.98 13.45
CA PRO A 294 0.17 -1.89 14.59
C PRO A 294 1.54 -2.42 15.01
N ASP A 295 1.73 -2.61 16.32
CA ASP A 295 2.99 -3.07 16.89
C ASP A 295 3.44 -4.40 16.25
N GLY A 296 4.70 -4.44 15.79
CA GLY A 296 5.33 -5.60 15.15
C GLY A 296 4.87 -5.91 13.71
N MET A 297 3.94 -5.14 13.14
CA MET A 297 3.50 -5.37 11.75
C MET A 297 4.63 -5.21 10.75
N LEU A 298 5.37 -4.10 10.82
CA LEU A 298 6.50 -3.83 9.92
C LEU A 298 7.63 -4.85 10.07
N ASP A 299 7.87 -5.34 11.30
CA ASP A 299 8.88 -6.38 11.53
C ASP A 299 8.51 -7.69 10.86
N LYS A 300 7.22 -8.07 10.92
CA LYS A 300 6.71 -9.26 10.22
C LYS A 300 6.75 -9.11 8.71
N MET A 301 6.37 -7.95 8.18
CA MET A 301 6.45 -7.65 6.75
C MET A 301 7.89 -7.75 6.23
N PHE A 302 8.85 -7.13 6.94
CA PHE A 302 10.25 -7.17 6.57
C PHE A 302 10.83 -8.58 6.68
N ALA A 303 10.51 -9.32 7.76
CA ALA A 303 10.92 -10.71 7.92
C ALA A 303 10.37 -11.61 6.82
N ALA A 304 9.11 -11.42 6.41
CA ALA A 304 8.52 -12.14 5.28
C ALA A 304 9.26 -11.84 3.97
N PHE A 305 9.56 -10.57 3.70
CA PHE A 305 10.37 -10.18 2.53
C PHE A 305 11.72 -10.89 2.52
N VAL A 306 12.44 -10.89 3.64
CA VAL A 306 13.75 -11.54 3.77
C VAL A 306 13.65 -13.06 3.59
N ALA A 307 12.63 -13.69 4.15
CA ALA A 307 12.38 -15.12 4.01
C ALA A 307 12.14 -15.50 2.55
N MET A 308 11.23 -14.77 1.86
CA MET A 308 10.92 -14.96 0.45
C MET A 308 12.17 -14.81 -0.44
N LEU A 309 12.96 -13.77 -0.20
CA LEU A 309 14.20 -13.54 -0.96
C LEU A 309 15.19 -14.71 -0.79
N ASN A 310 15.41 -15.17 0.45
CA ASN A 310 16.32 -16.28 0.71
C ASN A 310 15.82 -17.60 0.07
N GLU A 311 14.53 -17.84 0.11
CA GLU A 311 13.93 -19.00 -0.53
C GLU A 311 14.05 -18.92 -2.06
N LEU A 312 13.70 -17.77 -2.65
CA LEU A 312 13.81 -17.54 -4.09
C LEU A 312 15.23 -17.74 -4.62
N VAL A 313 16.24 -17.29 -3.87
CA VAL A 313 17.65 -17.52 -4.20
C VAL A 313 18.00 -19.01 -4.10
N SER A 314 17.31 -19.81 -3.28
CA SER A 314 17.56 -21.26 -3.13
C SER A 314 16.84 -22.10 -4.18
N VAL A 315 15.70 -21.68 -4.67
CA VAL A 315 14.87 -22.37 -5.66
C VAL A 315 15.55 -22.39 -7.03
N LYS A 316 15.45 -23.54 -7.73
CA LYS A 316 16.06 -23.71 -9.06
C LYS A 316 15.17 -23.27 -10.22
N ASP A 317 13.86 -23.23 -10.01
CA ASP A 317 12.88 -23.00 -11.08
C ASP A 317 11.74 -22.09 -10.63
N TRP A 318 11.79 -20.83 -11.04
CA TRP A 318 10.79 -19.81 -10.72
C TRP A 318 9.43 -20.03 -11.42
N ASN A 319 9.38 -20.89 -12.44
CA ASN A 319 8.11 -21.23 -13.11
C ASN A 319 7.22 -22.16 -12.27
N LYS A 320 7.78 -22.87 -11.30
CA LYS A 320 7.05 -23.83 -10.47
C LYS A 320 6.62 -23.26 -9.13
N TYR A 321 7.07 -22.05 -8.81
CA TYR A 321 6.86 -21.46 -7.50
C TYR A 321 5.61 -20.59 -7.50
N VAL A 322 4.56 -21.03 -6.81
CA VAL A 322 3.26 -20.35 -6.76
C VAL A 322 3.05 -19.60 -5.43
N GLU A 323 3.58 -20.10 -4.33
CA GLU A 323 3.42 -19.51 -3.00
C GLU A 323 4.75 -19.09 -2.38
N LEU A 324 5.04 -17.79 -2.40
CA LEU A 324 6.24 -17.22 -1.80
C LEU A 324 6.08 -16.89 -0.31
N LEU A 325 4.87 -16.73 0.18
CA LEU A 325 4.62 -16.36 1.57
C LEU A 325 4.12 -17.56 2.36
N PRO A 326 4.71 -17.84 3.53
CA PRO A 326 4.11 -18.78 4.46
C PRO A 326 2.69 -18.33 4.82
N ASP A 327 1.80 -19.28 5.02
CA ASP A 327 0.43 -18.99 5.40
C ASP A 327 0.40 -18.20 6.71
N LEU A 328 0.10 -16.89 6.61
CA LEU A 328 0.00 -16.01 7.78
C LEU A 328 -1.12 -16.46 8.77
N ALA A 329 -2.00 -17.35 8.34
CA ALA A 329 -2.98 -17.95 9.23
C ALA A 329 -2.30 -18.76 10.35
N GLN A 330 -1.18 -19.45 10.05
CA GLN A 330 -0.39 -20.17 11.07
C GLN A 330 0.32 -19.19 12.02
N GLU A 331 0.85 -18.08 11.52
CA GLU A 331 1.53 -17.09 12.37
C GLU A 331 0.58 -16.24 13.24
N ARG A 332 -0.67 -16.09 12.85
CA ARG A 332 -1.67 -15.33 13.63
C ARG A 332 -2.20 -16.11 14.84
N GLY A 333 -1.74 -17.34 15.05
CA GLY A 333 -2.35 -18.20 16.08
C GLY A 333 -3.83 -18.44 15.79
N ILE A 334 -4.23 -18.28 14.51
CA ILE A 334 -5.51 -18.76 14.00
C ILE A 334 -5.41 -20.29 13.75
N ASP A 335 -4.58 -20.98 14.50
CA ASP A 335 -4.69 -22.43 14.74
C ASP A 335 -6.01 -22.81 15.41
N ASN A 336 -6.88 -21.81 15.62
CA ASN A 336 -8.28 -21.98 15.99
C ASN A 336 -9.24 -21.91 14.79
N ILE A 337 -8.79 -22.08 13.57
CA ILE A 337 -9.57 -22.83 12.61
C ILE A 337 -9.37 -24.34 13.00
N THR A 338 -9.74 -24.71 14.22
CA THR A 338 -10.48 -25.95 14.35
C THR A 338 -11.46 -25.92 13.18
N GLU A 339 -11.40 -26.92 12.31
CA GLU A 339 -12.45 -27.18 11.35
C GLU A 339 -13.76 -26.86 12.05
N TYR A 340 -14.23 -25.60 11.87
CA TYR A 340 -15.52 -25.20 12.34
C TYR A 340 -16.44 -25.84 11.31
N TYR A 341 -16.64 -27.15 11.48
CA TYR A 341 -17.83 -27.79 11.01
C TYR A 341 -18.94 -27.02 11.68
N GLY A 342 -19.45 -26.03 10.99
CA GLY A 342 -20.58 -25.28 11.47
C GLY A 342 -21.56 -26.31 11.98
N ASN A 343 -21.93 -26.20 13.22
CA ASN A 343 -22.90 -27.11 13.84
C ASN A 343 -24.30 -26.88 13.23
N GLY A 344 -24.40 -26.53 11.94
CA GLY A 344 -25.62 -26.19 11.21
C GLY A 344 -26.29 -24.92 11.69
N GLN A 345 -25.57 -24.04 12.44
CA GLN A 345 -26.12 -22.77 12.91
C GLN A 345 -25.83 -21.67 11.89
N LEU A 346 -26.86 -20.95 11.51
CA LEU A 346 -26.78 -19.77 10.66
C LEU A 346 -26.25 -18.56 11.47
N LEU A 347 -25.67 -17.57 10.80
CA LEU A 347 -25.08 -16.36 11.39
C LEU A 347 -25.98 -15.66 12.42
N HIS A 348 -27.29 -15.66 12.18
CA HIS A 348 -28.30 -15.00 13.02
C HIS A 348 -28.89 -15.91 14.10
N SER A 349 -28.70 -17.23 14.03
CA SER A 349 -29.34 -18.21 14.94
C SER A 349 -29.04 -17.91 16.40
N ALA A 350 -27.77 -17.67 16.75
CA ALA A 350 -27.35 -17.38 18.12
C ALA A 350 -27.99 -16.09 18.66
N PHE A 351 -28.18 -15.08 17.83
CA PHE A 351 -28.83 -13.84 18.24
C PHE A 351 -30.28 -14.09 18.66
N PHE A 352 -31.08 -14.78 17.83
CA PHE A 352 -32.50 -15.04 18.13
C PHE A 352 -32.70 -15.99 19.31
N VAL A 353 -31.79 -16.95 19.51
CA VAL A 353 -31.76 -17.80 20.72
C VAL A 353 -31.51 -16.94 21.96
N ASN A 354 -30.54 -16.03 21.91
CA ASN A 354 -30.25 -15.11 23.01
C ASN A 354 -31.39 -14.11 23.25
N ALA A 355 -32.08 -13.67 22.23
CA ALA A 355 -33.23 -12.77 22.35
C ALA A 355 -34.36 -13.36 23.20
N VAL A 356 -34.55 -14.70 23.14
CA VAL A 356 -35.49 -15.37 24.02
C VAL A 356 -34.96 -15.47 25.46
N LYS A 357 -33.66 -15.83 25.62
CA LYS A 357 -33.07 -16.05 26.95
C LYS A 357 -32.79 -14.76 27.73
N LYS A 358 -32.44 -13.69 27.03
CA LYS A 358 -31.96 -12.43 27.60
C LYS A 358 -32.87 -11.24 27.18
N LYS A 359 -34.13 -11.47 26.97
CA LYS A 359 -35.07 -10.54 26.35
C LYS A 359 -35.02 -9.12 26.87
N ASN A 360 -34.89 -8.92 28.18
CA ASN A 360 -34.89 -7.62 28.83
C ASN A 360 -33.49 -6.99 28.97
N GLN A 361 -32.43 -7.67 28.52
CA GLN A 361 -31.07 -7.08 28.54
C GLN A 361 -30.88 -6.15 27.33
N ILE A 362 -30.10 -5.12 27.51
CA ILE A 362 -29.71 -4.19 26.44
C ILE A 362 -28.85 -4.97 25.43
N ALA A 363 -29.28 -4.96 24.16
CA ALA A 363 -28.57 -5.53 23.05
C ALA A 363 -27.82 -4.46 22.22
N ILE A 364 -28.41 -3.26 22.09
CA ILE A 364 -27.84 -2.15 21.29
C ILE A 364 -28.01 -0.85 22.09
N ILE A 365 -26.95 -0.07 22.11
CA ILE A 365 -26.94 1.34 22.52
C ILE A 365 -26.75 2.13 21.23
N ASP A 366 -27.77 2.89 20.81
CA ASP A 366 -27.70 3.72 19.62
C ASP A 366 -27.51 5.19 20.02
N GLU A 367 -26.31 5.71 19.79
CA GLU A 367 -25.98 7.11 20.11
C GLU A 367 -26.66 8.11 19.17
N ASN A 368 -27.12 7.67 17.98
CA ASN A 368 -27.74 8.55 17.00
C ASN A 368 -29.16 8.97 17.43
N ASP A 369 -29.92 8.09 18.06
CA ASP A 369 -31.25 8.39 18.59
C ASP A 369 -31.30 8.49 20.13
N GLY A 370 -30.18 8.22 20.79
CA GLY A 370 -30.06 8.28 22.25
C GLY A 370 -30.78 7.16 22.98
N ARG A 371 -31.13 6.06 22.32
CA ARG A 371 -31.91 4.95 22.88
C ARG A 371 -31.10 3.69 23.12
N ASN A 372 -31.54 2.97 24.14
CA ASN A 372 -31.10 1.59 24.40
C ASN A 372 -32.19 0.63 23.95
N TYR A 373 -31.81 -0.36 23.15
CA TYR A 373 -32.73 -1.40 22.67
C TYR A 373 -32.42 -2.74 23.32
N THR A 374 -33.45 -3.39 23.85
CA THR A 374 -33.33 -4.73 24.42
C THR A 374 -33.21 -5.81 23.32
N TYR A 375 -32.74 -6.99 23.68
CA TYR A 375 -32.72 -8.14 22.75
C TYR A 375 -34.09 -8.45 22.17
N GLU A 376 -35.17 -8.35 22.96
CA GLU A 376 -36.53 -8.58 22.51
C GLU A 376 -36.97 -7.55 21.45
N GLU A 377 -36.71 -6.26 21.72
CA GLU A 377 -37.04 -5.17 20.78
C GLU A 377 -36.31 -5.31 19.46
N VAL A 378 -35.01 -5.56 19.50
CA VAL A 378 -34.20 -5.77 18.28
C VAL A 378 -34.68 -7.00 17.49
N ALA A 379 -34.98 -8.11 18.18
CA ALA A 379 -35.48 -9.31 17.53
C ALA A 379 -36.86 -9.10 16.87
N ASN A 380 -37.77 -8.39 17.57
CA ASN A 380 -39.10 -8.11 17.01
C ASN A 380 -39.01 -7.18 15.79
N LYS A 381 -38.18 -6.12 15.84
CA LYS A 381 -37.94 -5.26 14.71
C LYS A 381 -37.31 -6.02 13.52
N ALA A 382 -36.30 -6.85 13.76
CA ALA A 382 -35.69 -7.67 12.71
C ALA A 382 -36.69 -8.65 12.08
N LYS A 383 -37.56 -9.27 12.87
CA LYS A 383 -38.65 -10.14 12.37
C LYS A 383 -39.68 -9.40 11.54
N ARG A 384 -39.99 -8.15 11.88
CA ARG A 384 -40.86 -7.27 11.06
C ARG A 384 -40.21 -6.96 9.71
N VAL A 385 -38.92 -6.63 9.72
CA VAL A 385 -38.14 -6.46 8.49
C VAL A 385 -38.19 -7.74 7.64
N SER A 386 -38.02 -8.91 8.23
CA SER A 386 -38.12 -10.17 7.47
C SER A 386 -39.46 -10.40 6.86
N SER A 387 -40.58 -10.12 7.59
CA SER A 387 -41.94 -10.18 7.04
C SER A 387 -42.14 -9.22 5.87
N TYR A 388 -41.71 -7.98 6.05
CA TYR A 388 -41.74 -6.96 5.00
C TYR A 388 -41.02 -7.41 3.73
N LEU A 389 -39.76 -7.90 3.86
CA LEU A 389 -38.96 -8.36 2.73
C LEU A 389 -39.63 -9.51 1.97
N LYS A 390 -40.16 -10.50 2.68
CA LYS A 390 -40.89 -11.62 2.05
C LYS A 390 -42.09 -11.14 1.25
N GLU A 391 -42.85 -10.15 1.74
CA GLU A 391 -43.98 -9.61 1.05
C GLU A 391 -43.60 -8.75 -0.17
N GLN A 392 -42.39 -8.15 -0.14
CA GLN A 392 -41.81 -7.47 -1.30
C GLN A 392 -41.19 -8.43 -2.34
N GLY A 393 -41.32 -9.74 -2.14
CA GLY A 393 -40.88 -10.76 -3.08
C GLY A 393 -39.43 -11.21 -2.93
N VAL A 394 -38.77 -10.88 -1.82
CA VAL A 394 -37.45 -11.39 -1.52
C VAL A 394 -37.52 -12.87 -1.21
N ALA A 395 -36.76 -13.67 -1.96
CA ALA A 395 -36.70 -15.12 -1.82
C ALA A 395 -35.44 -15.57 -1.06
N PRO A 396 -35.41 -16.76 -0.44
CA PRO A 396 -34.21 -17.36 0.08
C PRO A 396 -33.13 -17.47 -0.99
N GLY A 397 -31.89 -17.08 -0.63
CA GLY A 397 -30.76 -17.03 -1.55
C GLY A 397 -30.58 -15.71 -2.32
N ASP A 398 -31.55 -14.79 -2.28
CA ASP A 398 -31.39 -13.47 -2.88
C ASP A 398 -30.31 -12.66 -2.14
N LEU A 399 -29.62 -11.78 -2.88
CA LEU A 399 -28.67 -10.82 -2.33
C LEU A 399 -29.28 -9.42 -2.27
N LEU A 400 -29.26 -8.79 -1.09
CA LEU A 400 -29.75 -7.44 -0.87
C LEU A 400 -28.62 -6.48 -0.52
N ALA A 401 -28.62 -5.30 -1.15
CA ALA A 401 -27.77 -4.21 -0.70
C ALA A 401 -28.32 -3.60 0.60
N VAL A 402 -27.41 -3.36 1.58
CA VAL A 402 -27.73 -2.60 2.79
C VAL A 402 -27.04 -1.26 2.70
N SER A 403 -27.80 -0.21 2.37
CA SER A 403 -27.30 1.17 2.22
C SER A 403 -27.91 2.05 3.31
N LEU A 404 -27.40 1.92 4.52
CA LEU A 404 -27.86 2.60 5.72
C LEU A 404 -26.67 3.22 6.49
N SER A 405 -26.96 4.31 7.18
CA SER A 405 -26.03 4.85 8.18
C SER A 405 -25.88 3.88 9.36
N ARG A 406 -24.76 3.95 10.07
CA ARG A 406 -24.57 3.15 11.29
C ARG A 406 -25.67 3.48 12.30
N GLY A 407 -26.26 2.45 12.91
CA GLY A 407 -27.33 2.59 13.89
C GLY A 407 -28.26 1.38 13.91
N ILE A 408 -29.35 1.47 14.67
CA ILE A 408 -30.32 0.39 14.87
C ILE A 408 -30.90 -0.13 13.55
N ASN A 409 -31.22 0.76 12.59
CA ASN A 409 -31.82 0.39 11.32
C ASN A 409 -30.92 -0.52 10.47
N GLN A 410 -29.60 -0.30 10.52
CA GLN A 410 -28.65 -1.16 9.83
C GLN A 410 -28.65 -2.58 10.43
N ILE A 411 -28.62 -2.69 11.77
CA ILE A 411 -28.57 -3.97 12.48
C ILE A 411 -29.85 -4.78 12.27
N ILE A 412 -31.03 -4.15 12.43
CA ILE A 412 -32.32 -4.87 12.23
C ILE A 412 -32.51 -5.27 10.77
N SER A 413 -32.00 -4.48 9.80
CA SER A 413 -32.03 -4.84 8.40
C SER A 413 -31.20 -6.08 8.11
N ILE A 414 -29.95 -6.13 8.61
CA ILE A 414 -29.08 -7.29 8.45
C ILE A 414 -29.70 -8.55 9.06
N LEU A 415 -30.17 -8.45 10.31
CA LEU A 415 -30.82 -9.59 10.99
C LEU A 415 -32.11 -10.02 10.29
N GLY A 416 -32.89 -9.06 9.76
CA GLY A 416 -34.13 -9.33 9.04
C GLY A 416 -33.89 -9.99 7.69
N ILE A 417 -32.87 -9.57 6.95
CA ILE A 417 -32.45 -10.19 5.67
C ILE A 417 -32.03 -11.65 5.92
N LEU A 418 -31.16 -11.87 6.90
CA LEU A 418 -30.70 -13.22 7.25
C LEU A 418 -31.86 -14.10 7.72
N ALA A 419 -32.80 -13.56 8.50
CA ALA A 419 -34.01 -14.29 8.94
C ALA A 419 -34.99 -14.57 7.81
N ALA A 420 -34.93 -13.81 6.70
CA ALA A 420 -35.69 -14.11 5.47
C ALA A 420 -35.01 -15.18 4.61
N GLY A 421 -33.82 -15.66 4.98
CA GLY A 421 -33.03 -16.61 4.21
C GLY A 421 -32.22 -16.01 3.07
N ALA A 422 -32.08 -14.68 3.06
CA ALA A 422 -31.36 -13.94 2.04
C ALA A 422 -29.95 -13.54 2.55
N GLY A 423 -29.06 -13.20 1.63
CA GLY A 423 -27.74 -12.65 1.91
C GLY A 423 -27.72 -11.13 1.84
N TYR A 424 -26.73 -10.49 2.45
CA TYR A 424 -26.62 -9.03 2.40
C TYR A 424 -25.24 -8.58 1.93
N ILE A 425 -25.19 -7.43 1.26
CA ILE A 425 -23.97 -6.74 0.84
C ILE A 425 -24.02 -5.32 1.42
N PRO A 426 -23.14 -4.97 2.37
CA PRO A 426 -23.10 -3.62 2.92
C PRO A 426 -22.50 -2.66 1.89
N ILE A 427 -23.22 -1.59 1.56
CA ILE A 427 -22.75 -0.54 0.66
C ILE A 427 -22.75 0.78 1.42
N ASN A 428 -21.55 1.35 1.60
CA ASN A 428 -21.40 2.63 2.29
C ASN A 428 -22.11 3.74 1.49
N VAL A 429 -22.95 4.49 2.16
CA VAL A 429 -23.75 5.59 1.58
C VAL A 429 -22.91 6.76 1.04
N ASN A 430 -21.70 6.92 1.54
CA ASN A 430 -20.76 7.95 1.13
C ASN A 430 -19.88 7.55 -0.08
N GLN A 431 -20.08 6.34 -0.63
CA GLN A 431 -19.34 5.94 -1.84
C GLN A 431 -19.84 6.68 -3.08
N PRO A 432 -18.92 7.01 -4.02
CA PRO A 432 -19.31 7.56 -5.32
C PRO A 432 -20.32 6.68 -6.05
N LEU A 433 -21.23 7.32 -6.81
CA LEU A 433 -22.27 6.62 -7.57
C LEU A 433 -21.70 5.51 -8.45
N SER A 434 -20.67 5.80 -9.22
CA SER A 434 -20.02 4.85 -10.13
C SER A 434 -19.52 3.58 -9.43
N ARG A 435 -19.03 3.71 -8.19
CA ARG A 435 -18.63 2.55 -7.38
C ARG A 435 -19.81 1.75 -6.88
N ARG A 436 -20.88 2.43 -6.46
CA ARG A 436 -22.13 1.77 -6.03
C ARG A 436 -22.76 1.00 -7.19
N GLU A 437 -22.89 1.61 -8.36
CA GLU A 437 -23.38 0.97 -9.59
C GLU A 437 -22.57 -0.26 -9.97
N ARG A 438 -21.25 -0.19 -9.87
CA ARG A 438 -20.38 -1.35 -10.13
C ARG A 438 -20.64 -2.51 -9.17
N ILE A 439 -20.94 -2.23 -7.90
CA ILE A 439 -21.28 -3.27 -6.91
C ILE A 439 -22.63 -3.87 -7.27
N TYR A 440 -23.64 -3.05 -7.54
CA TYR A 440 -24.98 -3.53 -7.93
C TYR A 440 -24.92 -4.44 -9.16
N SER A 441 -24.21 -4.02 -10.20
CA SER A 441 -24.14 -4.78 -11.46
C SER A 441 -23.33 -6.08 -11.36
N LYS A 442 -22.23 -6.08 -10.57
CA LYS A 442 -21.41 -7.29 -10.40
C LYS A 442 -22.05 -8.37 -9.55
N SER A 443 -22.91 -7.99 -8.62
CA SER A 443 -23.51 -8.90 -7.65
C SER A 443 -24.96 -9.25 -7.97
N ASP A 444 -25.46 -8.90 -9.14
CA ASP A 444 -26.87 -9.12 -9.58
C ASP A 444 -27.90 -8.76 -8.50
N ILE A 445 -27.69 -7.60 -7.83
CA ILE A 445 -28.53 -7.13 -6.74
C ILE A 445 -29.84 -6.59 -7.31
N LYS A 446 -30.95 -7.18 -6.89
CA LYS A 446 -32.31 -6.75 -7.29
C LYS A 446 -32.99 -5.84 -6.27
N PHE A 447 -32.58 -5.93 -5.01
CA PHE A 447 -33.18 -5.20 -3.90
C PHE A 447 -32.12 -4.44 -3.12
N ALA A 448 -32.46 -3.23 -2.68
CA ALA A 448 -31.65 -2.47 -1.73
C ALA A 448 -32.51 -2.00 -0.57
N ILE A 449 -32.06 -2.19 0.67
CA ILE A 449 -32.73 -1.67 1.86
C ILE A 449 -32.01 -0.41 2.35
N THR A 450 -32.81 0.61 2.64
CA THR A 450 -32.33 1.92 3.10
C THR A 450 -33.36 2.59 4.02
N ASP A 451 -33.16 3.82 4.44
CA ASP A 451 -34.15 4.62 5.17
C ASP A 451 -34.84 5.66 4.27
N THR A 452 -35.93 6.25 4.76
CA THR A 452 -36.78 7.22 4.01
C THR A 452 -35.97 8.42 3.49
N ARG A 453 -34.96 8.88 4.25
CA ARG A 453 -34.10 10.00 3.87
C ARG A 453 -33.16 9.61 2.73
N LEU A 454 -32.38 8.56 2.93
CA LEU A 454 -31.41 8.08 1.94
C LEU A 454 -32.07 7.56 0.66
N LYS A 455 -33.30 7.02 0.74
CA LYS A 455 -34.10 6.63 -0.43
C LYS A 455 -34.31 7.81 -1.39
N LYS A 456 -34.42 9.03 -0.85
CA LYS A 456 -34.63 10.27 -1.64
C LYS A 456 -33.34 10.97 -2.02
N GLU A 457 -32.33 10.89 -1.18
CA GLU A 457 -31.07 11.61 -1.35
C GLU A 457 -30.08 10.89 -2.28
N LEU A 458 -30.13 9.55 -2.32
CA LEU A 458 -29.20 8.77 -3.13
C LEU A 458 -29.80 8.47 -4.51
N GLU A 459 -28.94 8.48 -5.51
CA GLU A 459 -29.28 7.96 -6.84
C GLU A 459 -29.21 6.43 -6.83
N TRP A 460 -30.19 5.78 -7.44
CA TRP A 460 -30.35 4.33 -7.48
C TRP A 460 -30.41 3.83 -8.92
N PRO A 461 -29.81 2.65 -9.24
CA PRO A 461 -29.99 2.05 -10.55
C PRO A 461 -31.46 1.67 -10.80
N GLU A 462 -31.97 1.88 -12.02
CA GLU A 462 -33.34 1.55 -12.39
C GLU A 462 -33.70 0.06 -12.22
N THR A 463 -32.67 -0.81 -12.23
CA THR A 463 -32.80 -2.26 -12.06
C THR A 463 -32.96 -2.70 -10.61
N VAL A 464 -32.83 -1.78 -9.64
CA VAL A 464 -32.82 -2.09 -8.21
C VAL A 464 -34.11 -1.58 -7.55
N THR A 465 -34.87 -2.48 -6.94
CA THR A 465 -36.01 -2.12 -6.11
C THR A 465 -35.54 -1.62 -4.74
N VAL A 466 -35.85 -0.35 -4.44
CA VAL A 466 -35.38 0.29 -3.19
C VAL A 466 -36.46 0.19 -2.11
N LEU A 467 -36.17 -0.52 -1.03
CA LEU A 467 -37.02 -0.80 0.10
C LEU A 467 -36.68 0.11 1.28
N ASP A 468 -37.74 0.70 1.89
CA ASP A 468 -37.55 1.56 3.07
C ASP A 468 -37.76 0.73 4.35
N VAL A 469 -36.71 0.64 5.18
CA VAL A 469 -36.74 -0.11 6.44
C VAL A 469 -37.84 0.40 7.40
N MET A 470 -38.19 1.69 7.31
CA MET A 470 -39.23 2.29 8.16
C MET A 470 -40.63 1.74 7.85
N GLU A 471 -40.88 1.26 6.64
CA GLU A 471 -42.13 0.63 6.25
C GLU A 471 -42.35 -0.73 6.98
N ALA A 472 -41.26 -1.35 7.44
CA ALA A 472 -41.31 -2.63 8.15
C ALA A 472 -42.07 -2.56 9.49
N ASP A 473 -42.20 -1.38 10.12
CA ASP A 473 -42.94 -1.21 11.37
C ASP A 473 -44.46 -1.48 11.22
N ALA A 474 -45.00 -1.44 10.00
CA ALA A 474 -46.39 -1.78 9.69
C ALA A 474 -46.67 -3.29 9.64
N TYR A 475 -45.65 -4.14 9.66
CA TYR A 475 -45.76 -5.58 9.50
C TYR A 475 -45.72 -6.32 10.83
N GLU A 476 -46.42 -7.46 10.91
CA GLU A 476 -46.32 -8.32 12.08
C GLU A 476 -44.99 -9.09 12.09
N PRO A 477 -44.38 -9.27 13.28
CA PRO A 477 -43.13 -10.06 13.40
C PRO A 477 -43.37 -11.50 12.94
N LEU A 478 -42.42 -12.10 12.23
CA LEU A 478 -42.44 -13.53 11.93
C LEU A 478 -42.58 -14.38 13.20
N ASN A 479 -43.48 -15.32 13.20
CA ASN A 479 -43.68 -16.22 14.34
C ASN A 479 -42.54 -17.21 14.52
N THR A 480 -41.99 -17.73 13.42
CA THR A 480 -40.87 -18.68 13.40
C THR A 480 -39.84 -18.24 12.38
N ILE A 481 -38.58 -18.38 12.74
CA ILE A 481 -37.46 -18.22 11.80
C ILE A 481 -37.14 -19.61 11.27
N GLU A 482 -37.30 -19.79 9.98
CA GLU A 482 -37.01 -21.05 9.33
C GLU A 482 -35.49 -21.28 9.28
N ASN A 483 -35.06 -22.51 9.57
CA ASN A 483 -33.71 -22.93 9.25
C ASN A 483 -33.70 -23.31 7.77
N TYR A 484 -33.08 -22.48 6.95
CA TYR A 484 -32.87 -22.82 5.55
C TYR A 484 -31.76 -23.87 5.45
N PRO A 485 -31.94 -24.92 4.62
CA PRO A 485 -30.90 -25.91 4.41
C PRO A 485 -29.68 -25.25 3.77
N ASP A 486 -28.50 -25.76 4.11
CA ASP A 486 -27.23 -25.36 3.52
C ASP A 486 -27.35 -25.44 1.98
N SER A 487 -27.10 -24.28 1.32
CA SER A 487 -27.01 -24.19 -0.14
C SER A 487 -25.56 -24.27 -0.58
#